data_80fd674803ded99e85a289a209d3edf0
#
_entry.id   80fd674803ded99e85a289a209d3edf0
#
_cell.length_a   1.000
_cell.length_b   1.000
_cell.length_c   1.000
_cell.angle_alpha   90.00
_cell.angle_beta   90.00
_cell.angle_gamma   90.00
#
_symmetry.space_group_name_H-M   'P 1'
#
loop_
_entity.id
_entity.type
_entity.pdbx_description
1 polymer ?
#
loop_
_entity_poly.entity_id
_entity_poly.type
_entity_poly.pdbx_seq_one_letter_code
_entity_poly.pdbx_strand_id
1 'polypeptide(L)'
;MSNDAKTKEKMRIAVFFGLCLLLVAGIFVSIGSGTVSLSVGETWAALTGEADADTDRIVNLIRLPRTIVTVLVGANLALAGCNPQGVLHNPLADPGIIGVSAGAGLFAMIVMLLFPEQSAMVPLAAFVGAVLSTGIVFFLAWEKGINPLRMILAGVAVATFFGGGMAALNVFYSDRIQGTVMWMAGGFQGRSWGHVEMLLPYSAIGIIGTILCARSLNALQLGDELAKSLGVRVMRMRTILIFLSALLAAVSVSVAGMLGFVGLIVPHIMRLLIGSDHEYLLPCAAIAGGAVVTLADTAARTLFSPLEIPVGIFMSFIGGPFFLYLLKRRMR
;
A
#
# COMPACT_ATOMS: atom_id res chain seq x y z
N MET A 1 8.32 -19.81 31.12
CA MET A 1 7.59 -19.72 29.83
C MET A 1 7.06 -21.10 29.51
N SER A 2 5.75 -21.24 29.28
CA SER A 2 5.13 -22.52 28.90
C SER A 2 5.67 -23.00 27.54
N ASN A 3 5.63 -24.32 27.30
CA ASN A 3 6.10 -24.92 26.03
C ASN A 3 5.38 -24.32 24.81
N ASP A 4 4.12 -23.93 24.97
CA ASP A 4 3.31 -23.23 23.95
C ASP A 4 3.83 -21.84 23.58
N ALA A 5 4.35 -21.07 24.55
CA ALA A 5 4.91 -19.74 24.28
C ALA A 5 6.19 -19.84 23.44
N LYS A 6 7.07 -20.78 23.76
CA LYS A 6 8.31 -21.05 22.98
C LYS A 6 8.00 -21.54 21.56
N THR A 7 6.96 -22.35 21.40
CA THR A 7 6.54 -22.84 20.08
C THR A 7 6.00 -21.71 19.21
N LYS A 8 5.17 -20.82 19.76
CA LYS A 8 4.67 -19.63 19.06
C LYS A 8 5.80 -18.67 18.66
N GLU A 9 6.76 -18.45 19.53
CA GLU A 9 7.91 -17.60 19.24
C GLU A 9 8.78 -18.17 18.11
N LYS A 10 9.09 -19.47 18.14
CA LYS A 10 9.80 -20.15 17.04
C LYS A 10 9.06 -20.05 15.71
N MET A 11 7.72 -20.20 15.73
CA MET A 11 6.89 -20.05 14.54
C MET A 11 6.96 -18.61 13.97
N ARG A 12 6.87 -17.59 14.83
CA ARG A 12 6.98 -16.18 14.41
C ARG A 12 8.32 -15.88 13.75
N ILE A 13 9.42 -16.38 14.34
CA ILE A 13 10.77 -16.24 13.77
C ILE A 13 10.87 -16.96 12.44
N ALA A 14 10.38 -18.18 12.33
CA ALA A 14 10.41 -18.95 11.08
C ALA A 14 9.61 -18.24 9.96
N VAL A 15 8.42 -17.70 10.28
CA VAL A 15 7.61 -16.93 9.34
C VAL A 15 8.35 -15.65 8.91
N PHE A 16 8.97 -14.92 9.83
CA PHE A 16 9.74 -13.71 9.51
C PHE A 16 10.87 -14.01 8.52
N PHE A 17 11.70 -15.02 8.78
CA PHE A 17 12.78 -15.41 7.86
C PHE A 17 12.25 -15.94 6.53
N GLY A 18 11.15 -16.71 6.55
CA GLY A 18 10.47 -17.17 5.34
C GLY A 18 9.97 -16.02 4.46
N LEU A 19 9.42 -14.96 5.09
CA LEU A 19 8.99 -13.75 4.38
C LEU A 19 10.18 -12.96 3.82
N CYS A 20 11.27 -12.84 4.56
CA CYS A 20 12.50 -12.22 4.06
C CYS A 20 13.04 -12.97 2.83
N LEU A 21 13.08 -14.30 2.89
CA LEU A 21 13.49 -15.13 1.75
C LEU A 21 12.55 -14.96 0.56
N LEU A 22 11.23 -14.96 0.80
CA LEU A 22 10.21 -14.74 -0.25
C LEU A 22 10.38 -13.36 -0.90
N LEU A 23 10.63 -12.31 -0.12
CA LEU A 23 10.86 -10.95 -0.62
C LEU A 23 12.12 -10.91 -1.49
N VAL A 24 13.25 -11.46 -1.01
CA VAL A 24 14.49 -11.51 -1.76
C VAL A 24 14.33 -12.31 -3.05
N ALA A 25 13.72 -13.49 -2.98
CA ALA A 25 13.42 -14.28 -4.18
C ALA A 25 12.50 -13.52 -5.14
N GLY A 26 11.46 -12.84 -4.63
CA GLY A 26 10.56 -12.00 -5.42
C GLY A 26 11.27 -10.84 -6.12
N ILE A 27 12.24 -10.20 -5.45
CA ILE A 27 13.07 -9.15 -6.05
C ILE A 27 13.90 -9.71 -7.21
N PHE A 28 14.58 -10.85 -7.01
CA PHE A 28 15.38 -11.48 -8.07
C PHE A 28 14.49 -11.91 -9.26
N VAL A 29 13.35 -12.53 -9.00
CA VAL A 29 12.37 -12.90 -10.03
C VAL A 29 11.87 -11.65 -10.76
N SER A 30 11.56 -10.58 -10.04
CA SER A 30 11.12 -9.33 -10.63
C SER A 30 12.16 -8.71 -11.55
N ILE A 31 13.43 -8.69 -11.16
CA ILE A 31 14.51 -8.15 -11.97
C ILE A 31 14.81 -9.05 -13.19
N GLY A 32 14.83 -10.37 -13.01
CA GLY A 32 15.13 -11.34 -14.07
C GLY A 32 14.01 -11.46 -15.13
N SER A 33 12.74 -11.28 -14.72
CA SER A 33 11.59 -11.49 -15.58
C SER A 33 11.18 -10.23 -16.35
N GLY A 34 10.67 -10.39 -17.58
CA GLY A 34 10.16 -9.29 -18.42
C GLY A 34 10.07 -9.72 -19.87
N THR A 35 9.85 -8.77 -20.80
CA THR A 35 9.84 -9.02 -22.26
C THR A 35 11.13 -9.67 -22.76
N VAL A 36 12.25 -9.32 -22.15
CA VAL A 36 13.54 -10.00 -22.30
C VAL A 36 13.80 -10.77 -21.00
N SER A 37 13.85 -12.09 -21.05
CA SER A 37 14.17 -12.93 -19.88
C SER A 37 15.68 -12.93 -19.66
N LEU A 38 16.12 -12.61 -18.43
CA LEU A 38 17.50 -12.68 -18.01
C LEU A 38 17.70 -13.91 -17.13
N SER A 39 18.81 -14.61 -17.33
CA SER A 39 19.24 -15.67 -16.44
C SER A 39 19.64 -15.11 -15.06
N VAL A 40 19.71 -15.97 -14.05
CA VAL A 40 20.16 -15.58 -12.71
C VAL A 40 21.59 -15.01 -12.75
N GLY A 41 22.45 -15.59 -13.60
CA GLY A 41 23.82 -15.11 -13.78
C GLY A 41 23.91 -13.70 -14.40
N GLU A 42 23.14 -13.44 -15.46
CA GLU A 42 23.06 -12.11 -16.10
C GLU A 42 22.47 -11.07 -15.15
N THR A 43 21.41 -11.44 -14.40
CA THR A 43 20.83 -10.56 -13.39
C THR A 43 21.86 -10.20 -12.30
N TRP A 44 22.64 -11.18 -11.84
CA TRP A 44 23.68 -10.97 -10.84
C TRP A 44 24.82 -10.10 -11.40
N ALA A 45 25.32 -10.41 -12.62
CA ALA A 45 26.35 -9.62 -13.29
C ALA A 45 25.92 -8.15 -13.47
N ALA A 46 24.66 -7.90 -13.81
CA ALA A 46 24.15 -6.52 -13.90
C ALA A 46 24.12 -5.79 -12.56
N LEU A 47 23.75 -6.48 -11.47
CA LEU A 47 23.75 -5.89 -10.13
C LEU A 47 25.17 -5.64 -9.58
N THR A 48 26.17 -6.39 -10.06
CA THR A 48 27.59 -6.23 -9.65
C THR A 48 28.39 -5.35 -10.59
N GLY A 49 27.80 -4.87 -11.70
CA GLY A 49 28.45 -4.00 -12.68
C GLY A 49 29.34 -4.76 -13.66
N GLU A 50 29.14 -6.07 -13.82
CA GLU A 50 29.90 -6.95 -14.73
C GLU A 50 29.15 -7.33 -16.01
N ALA A 51 27.94 -6.77 -16.22
CA ALA A 51 27.11 -7.06 -17.38
C ALA A 51 27.49 -6.21 -18.60
N ASP A 52 27.03 -6.63 -19.77
CA ASP A 52 27.05 -5.82 -20.98
C ASP A 52 26.16 -4.56 -20.85
N ALA A 53 26.42 -3.54 -21.65
CA ALA A 53 25.77 -2.23 -21.55
C ALA A 53 24.23 -2.29 -21.71
N ASP A 54 23.69 -3.21 -22.52
CA ASP A 54 22.26 -3.32 -22.73
C ASP A 54 21.58 -4.01 -21.53
N THR A 55 22.16 -5.07 -21.01
CA THR A 55 21.68 -5.75 -19.79
C THR A 55 21.75 -4.83 -18.58
N ASP A 56 22.84 -4.07 -18.43
CA ASP A 56 23.00 -3.09 -17.37
C ASP A 56 21.88 -2.02 -17.42
N ARG A 57 21.60 -1.46 -18.59
CA ARG A 57 20.51 -0.48 -18.77
C ARG A 57 19.14 -1.05 -18.42
N ILE A 58 18.84 -2.27 -18.88
CA ILE A 58 17.55 -2.93 -18.60
C ILE A 58 17.40 -3.14 -17.09
N VAL A 59 18.43 -3.63 -16.42
CA VAL A 59 18.37 -3.92 -15.00
C VAL A 59 18.39 -2.63 -14.17
N ASN A 60 19.41 -1.81 -14.31
CA ASN A 60 19.67 -0.71 -13.40
C ASN A 60 18.84 0.55 -13.66
N LEU A 61 18.38 0.80 -14.90
CA LEU A 61 17.57 1.98 -15.20
C LEU A 61 16.06 1.70 -15.27
N ILE A 62 15.64 0.46 -15.54
CA ILE A 62 14.22 0.14 -15.75
C ILE A 62 13.70 -0.78 -14.65
N ARG A 63 14.31 -1.97 -14.45
CA ARG A 63 13.73 -3.01 -13.60
C ARG A 63 13.99 -2.80 -12.12
N LEU A 64 15.18 -2.41 -11.75
CA LEU A 64 15.57 -2.20 -10.36
C LEU A 64 14.74 -1.07 -9.70
N PRO A 65 14.64 0.14 -10.28
CA PRO A 65 13.80 1.18 -9.67
C PRO A 65 12.33 0.77 -9.61
N ARG A 66 11.77 0.11 -10.64
CA ARG A 66 10.40 -0.44 -10.60
C ARG A 66 10.23 -1.42 -9.44
N THR A 67 11.17 -2.35 -9.27
CA THR A 67 11.13 -3.36 -8.21
C THR A 67 11.21 -2.72 -6.82
N ILE A 68 12.09 -1.73 -6.62
CA ILE A 68 12.17 -1.00 -5.36
C ILE A 68 10.86 -0.28 -5.06
N VAL A 69 10.26 0.36 -6.06
CA VAL A 69 8.96 1.03 -5.91
C VAL A 69 7.86 0.02 -5.53
N THR A 70 7.81 -1.17 -6.15
CA THR A 70 6.81 -2.19 -5.79
C THR A 70 6.97 -2.68 -4.35
N VAL A 71 8.20 -2.89 -3.89
CA VAL A 71 8.50 -3.27 -2.50
C VAL A 71 8.04 -2.20 -1.52
N LEU A 72 8.41 -0.93 -1.77
CA LEU A 72 8.05 0.19 -0.90
C LEU A 72 6.53 0.42 -0.85
N VAL A 73 5.87 0.43 -2.02
CA VAL A 73 4.40 0.59 -2.10
C VAL A 73 3.69 -0.55 -1.39
N GLY A 74 4.13 -1.80 -1.59
CA GLY A 74 3.55 -2.95 -0.92
C GLY A 74 3.68 -2.89 0.61
N ALA A 75 4.87 -2.54 1.11
CA ALA A 75 5.12 -2.34 2.53
C ALA A 75 4.26 -1.20 3.11
N ASN A 76 4.22 -0.07 2.42
CA ASN A 76 3.44 1.09 2.81
C ASN A 76 1.95 0.77 2.91
N LEU A 77 1.36 0.18 1.88
CA LEU A 77 -0.07 -0.14 1.86
C LEU A 77 -0.44 -1.17 2.92
N ALA A 78 0.40 -2.18 3.15
CA ALA A 78 0.18 -3.15 4.22
C ALA A 78 0.14 -2.48 5.59
N LEU A 79 1.09 -1.59 5.90
CA LEU A 79 1.11 -0.85 7.16
C LEU A 79 0.01 0.21 7.23
N ALA A 80 -0.30 0.88 6.12
CA ALA A 80 -1.43 1.80 6.02
C ALA A 80 -2.75 1.10 6.35
N GLY A 81 -2.88 -0.20 6.05
CA GLY A 81 -4.02 -1.02 6.46
C GLY A 81 -3.97 -1.45 7.93
N CYS A 82 -2.80 -1.83 8.46
CA CYS A 82 -2.65 -2.23 9.86
C CYS A 82 -3.11 -1.15 10.84
N ASN A 83 -2.77 0.10 10.58
CA ASN A 83 -3.05 1.24 11.46
C ASN A 83 -4.56 1.46 11.69
N PRO A 84 -5.40 1.71 10.67
CA PRO A 84 -6.83 1.89 10.87
C PRO A 84 -7.50 0.62 11.38
N GLN A 85 -7.04 -0.58 11.00
CA GLN A 85 -7.57 -1.84 11.56
C GLN A 85 -7.37 -1.93 13.06
N GLY A 86 -6.20 -1.51 13.57
CA GLY A 86 -5.92 -1.46 15.01
C GLY A 86 -6.69 -0.34 15.73
N VAL A 87 -6.76 0.86 15.14
CA VAL A 87 -7.44 2.02 15.72
C VAL A 87 -8.95 1.86 15.77
N LEU A 88 -9.55 1.29 14.72
CA LEU A 88 -11.01 1.13 14.57
C LEU A 88 -11.52 -0.21 15.12
N HIS A 89 -10.62 -1.07 15.62
CA HIS A 89 -10.94 -2.45 16.05
C HIS A 89 -11.69 -3.23 14.96
N ASN A 90 -11.40 -2.92 13.70
CA ASN A 90 -12.06 -3.53 12.56
C ASN A 90 -11.01 -4.09 11.58
N PRO A 91 -10.84 -5.40 11.47
CA PRO A 91 -9.86 -6.01 10.57
C PRO A 91 -10.19 -5.81 9.08
N LEU A 92 -11.36 -5.28 8.75
CA LEU A 92 -11.80 -4.93 7.40
C LEU A 92 -11.60 -3.45 7.08
N ALA A 93 -11.00 -2.68 7.98
CA ALA A 93 -10.67 -1.29 7.71
C ALA A 93 -9.53 -1.22 6.67
N ASP A 94 -9.73 -0.38 5.68
CA ASP A 94 -8.80 -0.11 4.58
C ASP A 94 -8.45 1.37 4.55
N PRO A 95 -7.24 1.79 4.19
CA PRO A 95 -6.88 3.19 4.09
C PRO A 95 -7.75 3.97 3.09
N GLY A 96 -8.39 3.31 2.12
CA GLY A 96 -9.36 3.93 1.23
C GLY A 96 -10.59 4.52 1.93
N ILE A 97 -10.98 3.96 3.10
CA ILE A 97 -12.11 4.46 3.90
C ILE A 97 -11.90 5.92 4.36
N ILE A 98 -10.65 6.35 4.51
CA ILE A 98 -10.31 7.73 4.87
C ILE A 98 -10.18 8.67 3.67
N GLY A 99 -10.68 8.25 2.49
CA GLY A 99 -10.80 9.08 1.30
C GLY A 99 -9.51 9.30 0.49
N VAL A 100 -8.39 8.71 0.89
CA VAL A 100 -7.07 8.89 0.24
C VAL A 100 -7.14 8.70 -1.26
N SER A 101 -7.68 7.55 -1.71
CA SER A 101 -7.71 7.18 -3.13
C SER A 101 -8.59 8.10 -3.97
N ALA A 102 -9.74 8.54 -3.43
CA ALA A 102 -10.65 9.40 -4.16
C ALA A 102 -10.06 10.80 -4.40
N GLY A 103 -9.40 11.37 -3.37
CA GLY A 103 -8.69 12.64 -3.50
C GLY A 103 -7.52 12.54 -4.47
N ALA A 104 -6.69 11.50 -4.33
CA ALA A 104 -5.59 11.24 -5.26
C ALA A 104 -6.08 11.12 -6.70
N GLY A 105 -7.15 10.35 -6.92
CA GLY A 105 -7.74 10.13 -8.24
C GLY A 105 -8.20 11.42 -8.90
N LEU A 106 -8.99 12.23 -8.20
CA LEU A 106 -9.49 13.48 -8.76
C LEU A 106 -8.37 14.44 -9.13
N PHE A 107 -7.41 14.66 -8.23
CA PHE A 107 -6.32 15.59 -8.49
C PHE A 107 -5.34 15.10 -9.57
N ALA A 108 -5.08 13.82 -9.64
CA ALA A 108 -4.32 13.23 -10.75
C ALA A 108 -5.03 13.45 -12.09
N MET A 109 -6.35 13.18 -12.16
CA MET A 109 -7.15 13.39 -13.37
C MET A 109 -7.20 14.85 -13.78
N ILE A 110 -7.30 15.80 -12.84
CA ILE A 110 -7.23 17.24 -13.13
C ILE A 110 -5.94 17.54 -13.90
N VAL A 111 -4.78 17.09 -13.41
CA VAL A 111 -3.51 17.36 -14.10
C VAL A 111 -3.46 16.63 -15.44
N MET A 112 -3.82 15.35 -15.50
CA MET A 112 -3.73 14.56 -16.74
C MET A 112 -4.63 15.08 -17.86
N LEU A 113 -5.81 15.60 -17.55
CA LEU A 113 -6.80 16.02 -18.54
C LEU A 113 -6.71 17.52 -18.88
N LEU A 114 -6.49 18.37 -17.87
CA LEU A 114 -6.44 19.83 -18.08
C LEU A 114 -5.03 20.35 -18.40
N PHE A 115 -4.00 19.64 -17.91
CA PHE A 115 -2.60 20.07 -18.05
C PHE A 115 -1.71 18.92 -18.55
N PRO A 116 -1.99 18.29 -19.72
CA PRO A 116 -1.30 17.10 -20.20
C PRO A 116 0.21 17.31 -20.38
N GLU A 117 0.64 18.53 -20.69
CA GLU A 117 2.05 18.93 -20.78
C GLU A 117 2.81 18.81 -19.44
N GLN A 118 2.07 18.79 -18.33
CA GLN A 118 2.63 18.75 -16.97
C GLN A 118 2.47 17.37 -16.34
N SER A 119 2.55 16.30 -17.11
CA SER A 119 2.38 14.91 -16.61
C SER A 119 3.34 14.55 -15.48
N ALA A 120 4.53 15.18 -15.41
CA ALA A 120 5.46 15.04 -14.28
C ALA A 120 4.89 15.52 -12.92
N MET A 121 3.85 16.37 -12.94
CA MET A 121 3.19 16.87 -11.73
C MET A 121 2.09 15.93 -11.21
N VAL A 122 1.72 14.89 -11.95
CA VAL A 122 0.67 13.93 -11.56
C VAL A 122 0.92 13.32 -10.17
N PRO A 123 2.13 12.82 -9.83
CA PRO A 123 2.38 12.27 -8.51
C PRO A 123 2.19 13.30 -7.39
N LEU A 124 2.66 14.53 -7.59
CA LEU A 124 2.50 15.61 -6.60
C LEU A 124 1.03 15.99 -6.43
N ALA A 125 0.29 16.14 -7.51
CA ALA A 125 -1.13 16.45 -7.48
C ALA A 125 -1.93 15.35 -6.78
N ALA A 126 -1.66 14.08 -7.11
CA ALA A 126 -2.28 12.93 -6.44
C ALA A 126 -1.98 12.93 -4.94
N PHE A 127 -0.75 13.19 -4.54
CA PHE A 127 -0.36 13.28 -3.13
C PHE A 127 -1.13 14.42 -2.41
N VAL A 128 -1.16 15.60 -2.99
CA VAL A 128 -1.90 16.76 -2.44
C VAL A 128 -3.39 16.44 -2.33
N GLY A 129 -3.99 15.85 -3.38
CA GLY A 129 -5.40 15.44 -3.36
C GLY A 129 -5.70 14.40 -2.28
N ALA A 130 -4.82 13.42 -2.09
CA ALA A 130 -4.92 12.42 -1.03
C ALA A 130 -4.89 13.06 0.37
N VAL A 131 -3.95 13.97 0.61
CA VAL A 131 -3.81 14.68 1.89
C VAL A 131 -5.01 15.58 2.16
N LEU A 132 -5.46 16.34 1.16
CA LEU A 132 -6.64 17.21 1.29
C LEU A 132 -7.91 16.40 1.58
N SER A 133 -8.15 15.34 0.82
CA SER A 133 -9.30 14.46 1.04
C SER A 133 -9.31 13.88 2.45
N THR A 134 -8.17 13.33 2.88
CA THR A 134 -8.03 12.78 4.22
C THR A 134 -8.20 13.85 5.30
N GLY A 135 -7.68 15.05 5.08
CA GLY A 135 -7.85 16.19 5.98
C GLY A 135 -9.32 16.59 6.14
N ILE A 136 -10.09 16.61 5.04
CA ILE A 136 -11.53 16.86 5.06
C ILE A 136 -12.26 15.76 5.85
N VAL A 137 -11.98 14.49 5.57
CA VAL A 137 -12.57 13.36 6.32
C VAL A 137 -12.26 13.47 7.81
N PHE A 138 -11.00 13.76 8.14
CA PHE A 138 -10.58 13.92 9.52
C PHE A 138 -11.30 15.08 10.22
N PHE A 139 -11.39 16.23 9.56
CA PHE A 139 -12.11 17.41 10.07
C PHE A 139 -13.59 17.11 10.32
N LEU A 140 -14.27 16.45 9.38
CA LEU A 140 -15.68 16.10 9.50
C LEU A 140 -15.93 15.02 10.58
N ALA A 141 -14.97 14.13 10.78
CA ALA A 141 -15.06 13.05 11.77
C ALA A 141 -14.71 13.49 13.20
N TRP A 142 -14.16 14.69 13.35
CA TRP A 142 -13.69 15.19 14.64
C TRP A 142 -14.85 15.70 15.51
N GLU A 143 -15.08 15.02 16.63
CA GLU A 143 -16.02 15.47 17.67
C GLU A 143 -15.46 15.08 19.04
N LYS A 144 -14.76 16.02 19.69
CA LYS A 144 -13.99 15.77 20.93
C LYS A 144 -13.04 14.59 20.81
N GLY A 145 -12.69 14.22 19.56
CA GLY A 145 -11.81 13.14 19.17
C GLY A 145 -12.29 12.38 17.94
N ILE A 146 -11.50 11.39 17.50
CA ILE A 146 -11.82 10.56 16.34
C ILE A 146 -12.96 9.59 16.70
N ASN A 147 -14.11 9.76 16.04
CA ASN A 147 -15.21 8.82 16.10
C ASN A 147 -15.13 7.87 14.88
N PRO A 148 -14.94 6.55 15.09
CA PRO A 148 -14.81 5.58 14.02
C PRO A 148 -15.98 5.57 13.02
N LEU A 149 -17.21 5.65 13.51
CA LEU A 149 -18.42 5.63 12.66
C LEU A 149 -18.48 6.90 11.79
N ARG A 150 -18.25 8.08 12.40
CA ARG A 150 -18.20 9.34 11.65
C ARG A 150 -17.10 9.36 10.61
N MET A 151 -15.95 8.76 10.92
CA MET A 151 -14.84 8.68 9.97
C MET A 151 -15.20 7.86 8.73
N ILE A 152 -15.90 6.74 8.90
CA ILE A 152 -16.40 5.93 7.78
C ILE A 152 -17.43 6.71 6.97
N LEU A 153 -18.41 7.33 7.62
CA LEU A 153 -19.47 8.09 6.94
C LEU A 153 -18.90 9.31 6.19
N ALA A 154 -17.99 10.06 6.82
CA ALA A 154 -17.31 11.18 6.19
C ALA A 154 -16.47 10.71 4.99
N GLY A 155 -15.78 9.58 5.13
CA GLY A 155 -15.00 8.98 4.06
C GLY A 155 -15.85 8.61 2.85
N VAL A 156 -17.00 7.97 3.07
CA VAL A 156 -17.95 7.65 2.00
C VAL A 156 -18.47 8.93 1.32
N ALA A 157 -18.86 9.94 2.09
CA ALA A 157 -19.37 11.20 1.55
C ALA A 157 -18.31 11.92 0.69
N VAL A 158 -17.07 12.04 1.20
CA VAL A 158 -15.96 12.67 0.48
C VAL A 158 -15.57 11.87 -0.75
N ALA A 159 -15.50 10.54 -0.65
CA ALA A 159 -15.21 9.68 -1.80
C ALA A 159 -16.29 9.79 -2.89
N THR A 160 -17.57 9.89 -2.52
CA THR A 160 -18.67 10.09 -3.46
C THR A 160 -18.60 11.46 -4.12
N PHE A 161 -18.30 12.52 -3.37
CA PHE A 161 -18.13 13.87 -3.92
C PHE A 161 -16.97 13.95 -4.94
N PHE A 162 -15.81 13.42 -4.58
CA PHE A 162 -14.66 13.38 -5.50
C PHE A 162 -14.88 12.42 -6.66
N GLY A 163 -15.60 11.32 -6.45
CA GLY A 163 -16.06 10.41 -7.50
C GLY A 163 -16.94 11.11 -8.53
N GLY A 164 -17.85 11.98 -8.08
CA GLY A 164 -18.64 12.85 -8.95
C GLY A 164 -17.78 13.78 -9.77
N GLY A 165 -16.75 14.39 -9.17
CA GLY A 165 -15.77 15.21 -9.89
C GLY A 165 -15.00 14.43 -10.97
N MET A 166 -14.56 13.20 -10.66
CA MET A 166 -13.91 12.31 -11.64
C MET A 166 -14.87 11.94 -12.78
N ALA A 167 -16.12 11.65 -12.47
CA ALA A 167 -17.13 11.35 -13.48
C ALA A 167 -17.39 12.55 -14.39
N ALA A 168 -17.49 13.76 -13.86
CA ALA A 168 -17.64 14.98 -14.63
C ALA A 168 -16.45 15.20 -15.57
N LEU A 169 -15.21 15.04 -15.08
CA LEU A 169 -14.00 15.13 -15.91
C LEU A 169 -14.01 14.10 -17.07
N ASN A 170 -14.43 12.86 -16.79
CA ASN A 170 -14.55 11.83 -17.84
C ASN A 170 -15.56 12.19 -18.92
N VAL A 171 -16.66 12.86 -18.56
CA VAL A 171 -17.66 13.31 -19.53
C VAL A 171 -17.13 14.47 -20.38
N PHE A 172 -16.52 15.48 -19.75
CA PHE A 172 -16.02 16.67 -20.45
C PHE A 172 -14.78 16.42 -21.32
N TYR A 173 -13.95 15.43 -20.95
CA TYR A 173 -12.69 15.12 -21.65
C TYR A 173 -12.64 13.67 -22.16
N SER A 174 -13.77 13.19 -22.68
CA SER A 174 -13.94 11.79 -23.12
C SER A 174 -12.94 11.33 -24.19
N ASP A 175 -12.37 12.25 -24.96
CA ASP A 175 -11.32 12.02 -25.96
C ASP A 175 -9.93 11.70 -25.37
N ARG A 176 -9.68 12.01 -24.10
CA ARG A 176 -8.36 11.91 -23.44
C ARG A 176 -8.32 10.94 -22.26
N ILE A 177 -9.39 10.21 -22.01
CA ILE A 177 -9.54 9.38 -20.80
C ILE A 177 -8.64 8.15 -20.74
N GLN A 178 -8.05 7.69 -21.85
CA GLN A 178 -7.29 6.44 -21.88
C GLN A 178 -6.13 6.42 -20.87
N GLY A 179 -5.38 7.51 -20.76
CA GLY A 179 -4.30 7.65 -19.77
C GLY A 179 -4.80 7.62 -18.32
N THR A 180 -5.95 8.26 -18.05
CA THR A 180 -6.55 8.28 -16.71
C THR A 180 -7.06 6.90 -16.28
N VAL A 181 -7.66 6.14 -17.20
CA VAL A 181 -8.12 4.77 -16.94
C VAL A 181 -6.95 3.88 -16.52
N MET A 182 -5.83 3.96 -17.26
CA MET A 182 -4.61 3.19 -16.93
C MET A 182 -4.03 3.60 -15.58
N TRP A 183 -3.99 4.90 -15.27
CA TRP A 183 -3.52 5.37 -13.97
C TRP A 183 -4.45 4.93 -12.82
N MET A 184 -5.77 5.02 -13.02
CA MET A 184 -6.78 4.57 -12.05
C MET A 184 -6.74 3.05 -11.82
N ALA A 185 -6.37 2.28 -12.85
CA ALA A 185 -6.19 0.83 -12.71
C ALA A 185 -5.00 0.45 -11.79
N GLY A 186 -4.09 1.38 -11.52
CA GLY A 186 -2.93 1.20 -10.65
C GLY A 186 -1.86 0.30 -11.25
N GLY A 187 -0.63 0.81 -11.34
CA GLY A 187 0.48 0.07 -11.94
C GLY A 187 1.84 0.74 -11.76
N PHE A 188 2.87 0.00 -12.15
CA PHE A 188 4.26 0.42 -11.98
C PHE A 188 4.99 0.65 -13.31
N GLN A 189 4.26 0.75 -14.43
CA GLN A 189 4.84 1.05 -15.73
C GLN A 189 5.52 2.43 -15.72
N GLY A 190 6.71 2.53 -16.31
CA GLY A 190 7.45 3.78 -16.41
C GLY A 190 7.99 4.33 -15.07
N ARG A 191 8.02 3.52 -14.01
CA ARG A 191 8.62 3.96 -12.73
C ARG A 191 10.14 3.94 -12.82
N SER A 192 10.76 5.03 -12.35
CA SER A 192 12.18 5.33 -12.47
C SER A 192 12.77 5.71 -11.11
N TRP A 193 14.06 5.98 -11.05
CA TRP A 193 14.76 6.42 -9.83
C TRP A 193 14.15 7.68 -9.20
N GLY A 194 13.67 8.63 -9.99
CA GLY A 194 12.98 9.80 -9.45
C GLY A 194 11.73 9.45 -8.62
N HIS A 195 11.03 8.37 -8.97
CA HIS A 195 9.91 7.88 -8.14
C HIS A 195 10.39 7.20 -6.85
N VAL A 196 11.56 6.52 -6.88
CA VAL A 196 12.18 5.97 -5.66
C VAL A 196 12.59 7.08 -4.72
N GLU A 197 13.28 8.12 -5.23
CA GLU A 197 13.72 9.28 -4.45
C GLU A 197 12.55 10.02 -3.81
N MET A 198 11.43 10.16 -4.52
CA MET A 198 10.21 10.76 -4.00
C MET A 198 9.56 9.89 -2.92
N LEU A 199 9.50 8.57 -3.13
CA LEU A 199 8.77 7.63 -2.26
C LEU A 199 9.52 7.34 -0.96
N LEU A 200 10.85 7.19 -1.04
CA LEU A 200 11.70 6.67 0.04
C LEU A 200 11.60 7.46 1.35
N PRO A 201 11.73 8.80 1.40
CA PRO A 201 11.72 9.53 2.66
C PRO A 201 10.37 9.43 3.38
N TYR A 202 9.27 9.52 2.67
CA TYR A 202 7.93 9.40 3.26
C TYR A 202 7.63 7.97 3.70
N SER A 203 8.08 6.97 2.93
CA SER A 203 8.00 5.56 3.31
C SER A 203 8.80 5.29 4.58
N ALA A 204 10.03 5.78 4.67
CA ALA A 204 10.86 5.59 5.85
C ALA A 204 10.20 6.20 7.11
N ILE A 205 9.71 7.45 7.03
CA ILE A 205 9.00 8.12 8.13
C ILE A 205 7.76 7.32 8.53
N GLY A 206 6.94 6.92 7.56
CA GLY A 206 5.69 6.23 7.83
C GLY A 206 5.89 4.81 8.39
N ILE A 207 6.82 4.03 7.82
CA ILE A 207 7.15 2.67 8.27
C ILE A 207 7.75 2.70 9.67
N ILE A 208 8.79 3.50 9.88
CA ILE A 208 9.46 3.61 11.20
C ILE A 208 8.47 4.14 12.23
N GLY A 209 7.72 5.21 11.91
CA GLY A 209 6.71 5.76 12.80
C GLY A 209 5.65 4.74 13.19
N THR A 210 5.16 3.94 12.26
CA THR A 210 4.18 2.88 12.52
C THR A 210 4.77 1.79 13.41
N ILE A 211 5.97 1.31 13.12
CA ILE A 211 6.65 0.27 13.93
C ILE A 211 6.88 0.75 15.37
N LEU A 212 7.29 2.00 15.56
CA LEU A 212 7.47 2.59 16.89
C LEU A 212 6.15 2.66 17.68
N CYS A 213 5.00 2.70 17.01
CA CYS A 213 3.67 2.71 17.62
C CYS A 213 3.13 1.30 17.95
N ALA A 214 3.87 0.21 17.71
CA ALA A 214 3.41 -1.17 17.87
C ALA A 214 2.83 -1.46 19.26
N ARG A 215 3.54 -1.07 20.32
CA ARG A 215 3.08 -1.26 21.73
C ARG A 215 1.81 -0.49 22.03
N SER A 216 1.70 0.72 21.49
CA SER A 216 0.50 1.55 21.65
C SER A 216 -0.69 0.94 20.90
N LEU A 217 -0.47 0.36 19.72
CA LEU A 217 -1.49 -0.41 19.00
C LEU A 217 -1.96 -1.64 19.79
N ASN A 218 -1.02 -2.38 20.40
CA ASN A 218 -1.37 -3.49 21.26
C ASN A 218 -2.23 -3.04 22.46
N ALA A 219 -1.85 -1.93 23.10
CA ALA A 219 -2.63 -1.38 24.22
C ALA A 219 -4.03 -0.92 23.77
N LEU A 220 -4.15 -0.25 22.61
CA LEU A 220 -5.44 0.18 22.06
C LEU A 220 -6.39 -1.01 21.81
N GLN A 221 -5.88 -2.19 21.46
CA GLN A 221 -6.71 -3.38 21.25
C GLN A 221 -7.40 -3.88 22.54
N LEU A 222 -6.89 -3.51 23.71
CA LEU A 222 -7.50 -3.86 25.00
C LEU A 222 -8.70 -2.97 25.37
N GLY A 223 -8.97 -1.94 24.57
CA GLY A 223 -10.01 -0.93 24.82
C GLY A 223 -9.45 0.34 25.47
N ASP A 224 -10.23 1.43 25.37
CA ASP A 224 -9.77 2.77 25.72
C ASP A 224 -9.41 2.95 27.20
N GLU A 225 -10.18 2.33 28.09
CA GLU A 225 -9.95 2.46 29.55
C GLU A 225 -8.68 1.74 29.98
N LEU A 226 -8.46 0.52 29.50
CA LEU A 226 -7.25 -0.23 29.78
C LEU A 226 -6.02 0.42 29.12
N ALA A 227 -6.16 0.92 27.89
CA ALA A 227 -5.06 1.64 27.25
C ALA A 227 -4.65 2.89 28.04
N LYS A 228 -5.63 3.65 28.58
CA LYS A 228 -5.36 4.81 29.44
C LYS A 228 -4.66 4.40 30.75
N SER A 229 -5.10 3.32 31.39
CA SER A 229 -4.47 2.83 32.63
C SER A 229 -3.02 2.36 32.42
N LEU A 230 -2.70 1.90 31.19
CA LEU A 230 -1.34 1.58 30.75
C LEU A 230 -0.51 2.83 30.33
N GLY A 231 -1.06 4.05 30.53
CA GLY A 231 -0.37 5.30 30.24
C GLY A 231 -0.46 5.77 28.79
N VAL A 232 -1.24 5.10 27.93
CA VAL A 232 -1.39 5.49 26.53
C VAL A 232 -2.36 6.68 26.40
N ARG A 233 -1.93 7.75 25.75
CA ARG A 233 -2.79 8.88 25.39
C ARG A 233 -3.61 8.50 24.15
N VAL A 234 -4.72 7.79 24.37
CA VAL A 234 -5.55 7.14 23.32
C VAL A 234 -5.83 8.06 22.14
N MET A 235 -6.33 9.28 22.39
CA MET A 235 -6.68 10.22 21.33
C MET A 235 -5.47 10.63 20.48
N ARG A 236 -4.36 11.00 21.15
CA ARG A 236 -3.12 11.38 20.44
C ARG A 236 -2.59 10.23 19.60
N MET A 237 -2.63 9.02 20.14
CA MET A 237 -2.11 7.83 19.44
C MET A 237 -2.98 7.47 18.23
N ARG A 238 -4.31 7.53 18.36
CA ARG A 238 -5.22 7.35 17.22
C ARG A 238 -4.95 8.36 16.11
N THR A 239 -4.78 9.65 16.46
CA THR A 239 -4.46 10.70 15.49
C THR A 239 -3.16 10.42 14.76
N ILE A 240 -2.09 10.06 15.50
CA ILE A 240 -0.78 9.73 14.91
C ILE A 240 -0.90 8.54 13.95
N LEU A 241 -1.56 7.47 14.36
CA LEU A 241 -1.70 6.25 13.56
C LEU A 241 -2.52 6.47 12.28
N ILE A 242 -3.60 7.26 12.36
CA ILE A 242 -4.39 7.62 11.17
C ILE A 242 -3.58 8.52 10.25
N PHE A 243 -2.81 9.48 10.80
CA PHE A 243 -1.92 10.33 10.00
C PHE A 243 -0.83 9.49 9.29
N LEU A 244 -0.18 8.55 9.99
CA LEU A 244 0.81 7.64 9.40
C LEU A 244 0.18 6.75 8.31
N SER A 245 -1.03 6.24 8.54
CA SER A 245 -1.78 5.50 7.53
C SER A 245 -2.05 6.34 6.28
N ALA A 246 -2.51 7.57 6.47
CA ALA A 246 -2.78 8.50 5.39
C ALA A 246 -1.50 8.85 4.60
N LEU A 247 -0.39 9.11 5.28
CA LEU A 247 0.90 9.41 4.66
C LEU A 247 1.37 8.24 3.79
N LEU A 248 1.38 7.02 4.35
CA LEU A 248 1.81 5.81 3.64
C LEU A 248 0.93 5.51 2.44
N ALA A 249 -0.38 5.66 2.58
CA ALA A 249 -1.33 5.46 1.48
C ALA A 249 -1.21 6.56 0.41
N ALA A 250 -1.12 7.84 0.81
CA ALA A 250 -1.03 8.97 -0.11
C ALA A 250 0.21 8.89 -0.99
N VAL A 251 1.39 8.62 -0.39
CA VAL A 251 2.63 8.50 -1.17
C VAL A 251 2.62 7.25 -2.06
N SER A 252 1.96 6.18 -1.65
CA SER A 252 1.83 4.97 -2.48
C SER A 252 0.93 5.20 -3.68
N VAL A 253 -0.25 5.80 -3.46
CA VAL A 253 -1.21 6.11 -4.55
C VAL A 253 -0.62 7.14 -5.51
N SER A 254 0.13 8.13 -5.03
CA SER A 254 0.76 9.14 -5.90
C SER A 254 1.72 8.54 -6.92
N VAL A 255 2.38 7.42 -6.56
CA VAL A 255 3.34 6.74 -7.45
C VAL A 255 2.70 5.56 -8.17
N ALA A 256 1.91 4.73 -7.50
CA ALA A 256 1.36 3.50 -8.07
C ALA A 256 -0.02 3.66 -8.71
N GLY A 257 -0.70 4.81 -8.55
CA GLY A 257 -2.11 4.92 -8.84
C GLY A 257 -2.97 4.17 -7.81
N MET A 258 -4.23 3.91 -8.15
CA MET A 258 -5.17 3.30 -7.20
C MET A 258 -4.93 1.79 -7.10
N LEU A 259 -4.25 1.35 -6.04
CA LEU A 259 -3.98 -0.06 -5.76
C LEU A 259 -4.76 -0.51 -4.52
N GLY A 260 -5.80 -1.31 -4.74
CA GLY A 260 -6.67 -1.82 -3.68
C GLY A 260 -6.22 -3.14 -3.08
N PHE A 261 -6.89 -3.55 -2.00
CA PHE A 261 -6.80 -4.84 -1.32
C PHE A 261 -5.50 -5.18 -0.60
N VAL A 262 -4.35 -4.58 -0.92
CA VAL A 262 -3.07 -4.87 -0.24
C VAL A 262 -3.17 -4.60 1.25
N GLY A 263 -3.67 -3.42 1.63
CA GLY A 263 -3.85 -3.00 3.03
C GLY A 263 -4.89 -3.81 3.80
N LEU A 264 -5.75 -4.54 3.10
CA LEU A 264 -6.77 -5.40 3.69
C LEU A 264 -6.31 -6.84 3.82
N ILE A 265 -5.75 -7.40 2.75
CA ILE A 265 -5.42 -8.83 2.65
C ILE A 265 -4.16 -9.15 3.43
N VAL A 266 -3.08 -8.39 3.22
CA VAL A 266 -1.76 -8.70 3.80
C VAL A 266 -1.79 -8.72 5.33
N PRO A 267 -2.31 -7.68 6.01
CA PRO A 267 -2.41 -7.70 7.47
C PRO A 267 -3.29 -8.84 8.00
N HIS A 268 -4.35 -9.18 7.25
CA HIS A 268 -5.23 -10.27 7.65
C HIS A 268 -4.54 -11.64 7.59
N ILE A 269 -3.84 -11.93 6.49
CA ILE A 269 -3.06 -13.17 6.37
C ILE A 269 -2.00 -13.24 7.45
N MET A 270 -1.29 -12.13 7.71
CA MET A 270 -0.27 -12.11 8.76
C MET A 270 -0.86 -12.39 10.15
N ARG A 271 -2.04 -11.83 10.49
CA ARG A 271 -2.72 -12.15 11.75
C ARG A 271 -3.07 -13.63 11.90
N LEU A 272 -3.45 -14.28 10.80
CA LEU A 272 -3.72 -15.72 10.82
C LEU A 272 -2.47 -16.56 11.05
N LEU A 273 -1.31 -16.12 10.56
CA LEU A 273 -0.05 -16.85 10.65
C LEU A 273 0.68 -16.62 12.00
N ILE A 274 0.76 -15.37 12.46
CA ILE A 274 1.62 -14.99 13.60
C ILE A 274 0.87 -14.38 14.78
N GLY A 275 -0.45 -14.18 14.64
CA GLY A 275 -1.31 -13.58 15.65
C GLY A 275 -1.41 -12.05 15.54
N SER A 276 -2.10 -11.44 16.52
CA SER A 276 -2.46 -10.01 16.47
C SER A 276 -1.48 -9.09 17.21
N ASP A 277 -0.36 -9.60 17.70
CA ASP A 277 0.66 -8.80 18.36
C ASP A 277 1.39 -7.90 17.35
N HIS A 278 1.20 -6.59 17.47
CA HIS A 278 1.72 -5.62 16.51
C HIS A 278 3.25 -5.50 16.52
N GLU A 279 3.94 -5.91 17.57
CA GLU A 279 5.41 -5.92 17.58
C GLU A 279 5.98 -6.91 16.53
N TYR A 280 5.25 -7.99 16.23
CA TYR A 280 5.58 -8.97 15.18
C TYR A 280 4.78 -8.72 13.90
N LEU A 281 3.51 -8.32 14.05
CA LEU A 281 2.60 -8.13 12.92
C LEU A 281 3.08 -7.05 11.95
N LEU A 282 3.51 -5.89 12.46
CA LEU A 282 3.87 -4.76 11.61
C LEU A 282 5.11 -5.06 10.74
N PRO A 283 6.25 -5.54 11.29
CA PRO A 283 7.40 -5.90 10.45
C PRO A 283 7.07 -6.98 9.41
N CYS A 284 6.36 -8.04 9.84
CA CYS A 284 5.96 -9.11 8.93
C CYS A 284 5.00 -8.63 7.85
N ALA A 285 4.04 -7.76 8.18
CA ALA A 285 3.11 -7.18 7.21
C ALA A 285 3.82 -6.30 6.18
N ALA A 286 4.81 -5.51 6.61
CA ALA A 286 5.61 -4.69 5.69
C ALA A 286 6.38 -5.56 4.68
N ILE A 287 7.09 -6.59 5.16
CA ILE A 287 7.85 -7.51 4.30
C ILE A 287 6.92 -8.28 3.37
N ALA A 288 5.82 -8.83 3.92
CA ALA A 288 4.83 -9.56 3.14
C ALA A 288 4.16 -8.67 2.09
N GLY A 289 3.83 -7.42 2.43
CA GLY A 289 3.26 -6.45 1.49
C GLY A 289 4.21 -6.17 0.33
N GLY A 290 5.48 -5.91 0.62
CA GLY A 290 6.53 -5.77 -0.40
C GLY A 290 6.63 -7.00 -1.31
N ALA A 291 6.68 -8.21 -0.74
CA ALA A 291 6.76 -9.45 -1.50
C ALA A 291 5.51 -9.67 -2.39
N VAL A 292 4.31 -9.49 -1.83
CA VAL A 292 3.04 -9.69 -2.55
C VAL A 292 2.91 -8.74 -3.74
N VAL A 293 3.17 -7.44 -3.55
CA VAL A 293 3.02 -6.46 -4.63
C VAL A 293 4.09 -6.66 -5.69
N THR A 294 5.33 -6.98 -5.31
CA THR A 294 6.41 -7.27 -6.27
C THR A 294 6.10 -8.50 -7.11
N LEU A 295 5.64 -9.59 -6.50
CA LEU A 295 5.26 -10.80 -7.22
C LEU A 295 4.02 -10.58 -8.08
N ALA A 296 3.02 -9.84 -7.58
CA ALA A 296 1.81 -9.49 -8.33
C ALA A 296 2.14 -8.63 -9.56
N ASP A 297 3.00 -7.61 -9.43
CA ASP A 297 3.46 -6.80 -10.59
C ASP A 297 4.23 -7.66 -11.59
N THR A 298 5.09 -8.55 -11.10
CA THR A 298 5.84 -9.46 -11.97
C THR A 298 4.90 -10.41 -12.72
N ALA A 299 3.92 -10.99 -12.05
CA ALA A 299 2.91 -11.84 -12.68
C ALA A 299 2.06 -11.05 -13.69
N ALA A 300 1.59 -9.85 -13.33
CA ALA A 300 0.74 -9.02 -14.19
C ALA A 300 1.42 -8.60 -15.50
N ARG A 301 2.74 -8.41 -15.51
CA ARG A 301 3.51 -8.03 -16.70
C ARG A 301 4.05 -9.22 -17.51
N THR A 302 4.07 -10.44 -16.93
CA THR A 302 4.65 -11.61 -17.62
C THR A 302 3.61 -12.58 -18.13
N LEU A 303 2.49 -12.78 -17.42
CA LEU A 303 1.46 -13.77 -17.77
C LEU A 303 0.77 -13.47 -19.10
N PHE A 304 0.66 -12.21 -19.48
CA PHE A 304 -0.04 -11.80 -20.69
C PHE A 304 0.88 -11.13 -21.72
N SER A 305 2.20 -11.35 -21.59
CA SER A 305 3.19 -10.79 -22.51
C SER A 305 2.79 -11.03 -23.98
N PRO A 306 2.88 -10.00 -24.88
CA PRO A 306 3.53 -8.70 -24.70
C PRO A 306 2.66 -7.62 -24.04
N LEU A 307 1.42 -7.89 -23.65
CA LEU A 307 0.54 -6.93 -22.98
C LEU A 307 0.86 -6.90 -21.48
N GLU A 308 1.18 -5.72 -20.95
CA GLU A 308 1.32 -5.52 -19.51
C GLU A 308 -0.03 -5.11 -18.91
N ILE A 309 -0.61 -5.96 -18.06
CA ILE A 309 -1.83 -5.63 -17.32
C ILE A 309 -1.46 -4.82 -16.08
N PRO A 310 -2.16 -3.70 -15.79
CA PRO A 310 -2.00 -2.99 -14.53
C PRO A 310 -2.18 -3.92 -13.32
N VAL A 311 -1.23 -3.87 -12.38
CA VAL A 311 -1.24 -4.77 -11.21
C VAL A 311 -2.47 -4.60 -10.33
N GLY A 312 -3.09 -3.41 -10.30
CA GLY A 312 -4.31 -3.17 -9.55
C GLY A 312 -5.51 -3.99 -10.07
N ILE A 313 -5.58 -4.23 -11.39
CA ILE A 313 -6.57 -5.17 -11.96
C ILE A 313 -6.30 -6.57 -11.43
N PHE A 314 -5.06 -7.03 -11.48
CA PHE A 314 -4.65 -8.34 -10.98
C PHE A 314 -4.97 -8.51 -9.49
N MET A 315 -4.66 -7.50 -8.68
CA MET A 315 -4.97 -7.49 -7.25
C MET A 315 -6.48 -7.48 -6.97
N SER A 316 -7.28 -6.84 -7.81
CA SER A 316 -8.74 -6.81 -7.66
C SER A 316 -9.37 -8.17 -7.93
N PHE A 317 -8.88 -8.90 -8.94
CA PHE A 317 -9.34 -10.27 -9.24
C PHE A 317 -9.01 -11.27 -8.14
N ILE A 318 -7.90 -11.10 -7.43
CA ILE A 318 -7.54 -11.95 -6.29
C ILE A 318 -8.23 -11.45 -5.01
N GLY A 319 -8.23 -10.15 -4.80
CA GLY A 319 -8.68 -9.52 -3.56
C GLY A 319 -10.17 -9.59 -3.34
N GLY A 320 -10.97 -9.37 -4.39
CA GLY A 320 -12.43 -9.42 -4.31
C GLY A 320 -12.96 -10.78 -3.82
N PRO A 321 -12.65 -11.89 -4.50
CA PRO A 321 -13.06 -13.23 -4.06
C PRO A 321 -12.52 -13.59 -2.66
N PHE A 322 -11.28 -13.23 -2.34
CA PHE A 322 -10.71 -13.47 -1.02
C PHE A 322 -11.50 -12.72 0.07
N PHE A 323 -11.86 -11.47 -0.18
CA PHE A 323 -12.66 -10.67 0.75
C PHE A 323 -14.06 -11.26 0.96
N LEU A 324 -14.74 -11.70 -0.10
CA LEU A 324 -16.04 -12.36 -0.02
C LEU A 324 -15.96 -13.67 0.78
N TYR A 325 -14.90 -14.44 0.59
CA TYR A 325 -14.64 -15.65 1.39
C TYR A 325 -14.50 -15.33 2.88
N LEU A 326 -13.76 -14.27 3.23
CA LEU A 326 -13.58 -13.83 4.62
C LEU A 326 -14.89 -13.39 5.27
N LEU A 327 -15.71 -12.61 4.54
CA LEU A 327 -17.03 -12.19 5.02
C LEU A 327 -17.90 -13.40 5.34
N LYS A 328 -17.99 -14.37 4.44
CA LYS A 328 -18.78 -15.59 4.65
C LYS A 328 -18.31 -16.40 5.88
N ARG A 329 -17.01 -16.48 6.11
CA ARG A 329 -16.44 -17.21 7.26
C ARG A 329 -16.72 -16.53 8.59
N ARG A 330 -16.79 -15.20 8.63
CA ARG A 330 -17.02 -14.41 9.84
C ARG A 330 -18.50 -14.32 10.24
N MET A 331 -19.40 -14.51 9.28
CA MET A 331 -20.85 -14.53 9.50
C MET A 331 -21.38 -15.90 9.97
N ARG A 332 -20.54 -16.92 10.03
CA ARG A 332 -20.78 -18.22 10.66
C ARG A 332 -20.14 -18.26 12.04
#